data_942a5287a7164b0e3fa95663ccd37175
#
_entry.id   942a5287a7164b0e3fa95663ccd37175
#
_cell.length_a   1.000
_cell.length_b   1.000
_cell.length_c   1.000
_cell.angle_alpha   90.00
_cell.angle_beta   90.00
_cell.angle_gamma   90.00
#
_symmetry.space_group_name_H-M   'P 1'
#
loop_
_entity.id
_entity.type
_entity.pdbx_description
1 polymer ?
#
loop_
_entity_poly.entity_id
_entity_poly.type
_entity_poly.pdbx_seq_one_letter_code
_entity_poly.pdbx_strand_id
1 'polypeptide(L)'
;MQTDRKDESQDPKAFILAVPSKGRLEEKSAEIFSKAGLPLLRDGARGYQGEMAGNGSVKVEYVSAGDIAARLAEGSAHMGITGEDLLREEIADFNSAIHLVSPLGFGQADVVVAIPDGWVDVTTMNDLADVAAEFRARHGRRLRVATKYTHLTTDFFARHGADDCELVQSFGATEGAPSSGAAEAIVDITSTGATLEANNLRIPNDGIILKS
;
A
#
# COMPACT_ATOMS: atom_id res chain seq x y z
N MET A 1 46.21 9.98 20.74
CA MET A 1 45.36 8.90 21.30
C MET A 1 44.10 8.92 20.48
N GLN A 2 44.12 8.20 19.37
CA GLN A 2 43.07 8.15 18.38
C GLN A 2 42.13 7.00 18.76
N THR A 3 40.92 7.31 19.20
CA THR A 3 39.87 6.32 19.48
C THR A 3 39.28 5.89 18.17
N ASP A 4 39.62 4.68 17.74
CA ASP A 4 38.94 3.94 16.67
C ASP A 4 37.46 3.84 17.01
N ARG A 5 36.63 4.60 16.32
CA ARG A 5 35.21 4.28 16.21
C ARG A 5 35.09 3.05 15.32
N LYS A 6 34.93 1.90 15.90
CA LYS A 6 34.45 0.72 15.18
C LYS A 6 33.13 1.10 14.53
N ASP A 7 33.14 1.06 13.21
CA ASP A 7 31.97 1.07 12.35
C ASP A 7 31.16 -0.20 12.67
N GLU A 8 30.07 -0.06 13.46
CA GLU A 8 29.16 -1.14 13.82
C GLU A 8 28.10 -1.38 12.72
N SER A 9 28.39 -1.00 11.49
CA SER A 9 27.51 -1.25 10.35
C SER A 9 27.76 -2.64 9.77
N GLN A 10 26.76 -3.51 9.91
CA GLN A 10 26.55 -4.78 9.24
C GLN A 10 27.35 -5.98 9.80
N ASP A 11 26.75 -6.65 10.75
CA ASP A 11 26.99 -8.07 10.97
C ASP A 11 26.43 -8.82 9.73
N PRO A 12 27.26 -9.37 8.83
CA PRO A 12 26.82 -9.91 7.55
C PRO A 12 26.01 -11.22 7.68
N LYS A 13 25.62 -11.60 8.87
CA LYS A 13 24.86 -12.81 9.20
C LYS A 13 23.52 -12.57 9.90
N ALA A 14 23.15 -11.35 10.22
CA ALA A 14 21.89 -11.09 10.90
C ALA A 14 20.71 -11.17 9.91
N PHE A 15 19.72 -11.98 10.21
CA PHE A 15 18.46 -12.00 9.47
C PHE A 15 17.58 -10.82 9.91
N ILE A 16 17.15 -9.99 8.97
CA ILE A 16 16.33 -8.81 9.27
C ILE A 16 14.87 -9.10 8.96
N LEU A 17 14.04 -9.02 10.01
CA LEU A 17 12.59 -9.11 9.96
C LEU A 17 12.01 -7.71 10.14
N ALA A 18 11.33 -7.17 9.12
CA ALA A 18 10.63 -5.90 9.18
C ALA A 18 9.16 -6.09 9.53
N VAL A 19 8.69 -5.40 10.58
CA VAL A 19 7.30 -5.50 11.06
C VAL A 19 6.67 -4.11 11.23
N PRO A 20 5.33 -4.00 11.14
CA PRO A 20 4.66 -2.73 11.36
C PRO A 20 4.97 -2.12 12.72
N SER A 21 5.20 -0.81 12.77
CA SER A 21 5.63 -0.08 13.98
C SER A 21 4.48 0.42 14.85
N LYS A 22 3.23 0.36 14.35
CA LYS A 22 2.06 0.91 15.01
C LYS A 22 0.73 0.33 14.52
N GLY A 23 -0.28 0.49 15.37
CA GLY A 23 -1.67 0.18 15.04
C GLY A 23 -1.98 -1.31 14.98
N ARG A 24 -3.15 -1.64 14.44
CA ARG A 24 -3.69 -3.00 14.43
C ARG A 24 -2.76 -4.02 13.75
N LEU A 25 -2.01 -3.61 12.74
CA LEU A 25 -1.06 -4.50 12.06
C LEU A 25 0.11 -4.89 12.99
N GLU A 26 0.64 -3.94 13.78
CA GLU A 26 1.68 -4.23 14.77
C GLU A 26 1.17 -5.23 15.82
N GLU A 27 -0.01 -4.95 16.42
CA GLU A 27 -0.61 -5.79 17.47
C GLU A 27 -0.82 -7.22 16.97
N LYS A 28 -1.39 -7.38 15.77
CA LYS A 28 -1.64 -8.68 15.17
C LYS A 28 -0.37 -9.43 14.79
N SER A 29 0.65 -8.71 14.31
CA SER A 29 1.97 -9.30 14.04
C SER A 29 2.59 -9.84 15.31
N ALA A 30 2.61 -9.06 16.38
CA ALA A 30 3.14 -9.48 17.67
C ALA A 30 2.37 -10.70 18.24
N GLU A 31 1.04 -10.73 18.07
CA GLU A 31 0.20 -11.86 18.49
C GLU A 31 0.58 -13.16 17.77
N ILE A 32 0.79 -13.10 16.44
CA ILE A 32 1.19 -14.28 15.63
C ILE A 32 2.53 -14.84 16.09
N PHE A 33 3.55 -13.99 16.22
CA PHE A 33 4.86 -14.45 16.67
C PHE A 33 4.83 -14.97 18.11
N SER A 34 4.06 -14.34 18.99
CA SER A 34 3.87 -14.83 20.35
C SER A 34 3.23 -16.22 20.40
N LYS A 35 2.17 -16.45 19.59
CA LYS A 35 1.50 -17.76 19.46
C LYS A 35 2.42 -18.84 18.87
N ALA A 36 3.34 -18.44 18.01
CA ALA A 36 4.36 -19.34 17.47
C ALA A 36 5.49 -19.66 18.46
N GLY A 37 5.48 -19.09 19.66
CA GLY A 37 6.55 -19.25 20.65
C GLY A 37 7.82 -18.44 20.35
N LEU A 38 7.72 -17.44 19.47
CA LEU A 38 8.81 -16.59 19.01
C LEU A 38 8.48 -15.10 19.26
N PRO A 39 8.18 -14.68 20.50
CA PRO A 39 7.76 -13.31 20.76
C PRO A 39 8.83 -12.30 20.34
N LEU A 40 8.36 -11.19 19.80
CA LEU A 40 9.20 -10.08 19.37
C LEU A 40 9.43 -9.13 20.56
N LEU A 41 10.68 -8.84 20.87
CA LEU A 41 11.10 -7.97 21.97
C LEU A 41 11.55 -6.63 21.38
N ARG A 42 10.76 -5.59 21.62
CA ARG A 42 11.04 -4.24 21.13
C ARG A 42 11.90 -3.46 22.12
N ASP A 43 12.89 -2.71 21.64
CA ASP A 43 13.77 -1.87 22.43
C ASP A 43 13.04 -0.61 22.92
N GLY A 44 12.37 -0.74 24.08
CA GLY A 44 11.51 0.32 24.62
C GLY A 44 10.18 0.48 23.90
N ALA A 45 9.28 1.29 24.47
CA ALA A 45 7.88 1.38 24.03
C ALA A 45 7.69 1.96 22.59
N ARG A 46 8.69 2.65 22.05
CA ARG A 46 8.68 3.28 20.71
C ARG A 46 9.97 3.08 19.94
N GLY A 47 10.79 2.09 20.33
CA GLY A 47 12.02 1.75 19.62
C GLY A 47 11.75 1.32 18.17
N TYR A 48 12.66 1.59 17.28
CA TYR A 48 12.59 1.14 15.88
C TYR A 48 13.29 -0.20 15.68
N GLN A 49 13.93 -0.73 16.72
CA GLN A 49 14.65 -1.99 16.70
C GLN A 49 14.16 -2.92 17.81
N GLY A 50 14.49 -4.17 17.65
CA GLY A 50 14.20 -5.24 18.60
C GLY A 50 14.83 -6.55 18.16
N GLU A 51 14.53 -7.61 18.88
CA GLU A 51 15.01 -8.97 18.60
C GLU A 51 13.90 -9.99 18.74
N MET A 52 14.12 -11.18 18.20
CA MET A 52 13.23 -12.32 18.41
C MET A 52 13.69 -13.11 19.63
N ALA A 53 12.81 -13.31 20.60
CA ALA A 53 13.14 -14.03 21.82
C ALA A 53 13.66 -15.45 21.51
N GLY A 54 14.82 -15.80 22.09
CA GLY A 54 15.44 -17.10 21.89
C GLY A 54 16.20 -17.25 20.56
N ASN A 55 16.24 -16.20 19.71
CA ASN A 55 17.00 -16.22 18.46
C ASN A 55 17.69 -14.87 18.18
N GLY A 56 18.85 -14.66 18.79
CA GLY A 56 19.64 -13.43 18.62
C GLY A 56 20.20 -13.19 17.21
N SER A 57 20.06 -14.17 16.28
CA SER A 57 20.43 -13.99 14.87
C SER A 57 19.36 -13.26 14.07
N VAL A 58 18.15 -13.05 14.62
CA VAL A 58 17.05 -12.34 13.99
C VAL A 58 16.94 -10.95 14.62
N LYS A 59 17.27 -9.92 13.84
CA LYS A 59 17.01 -8.53 14.20
C LYS A 59 15.61 -8.14 13.70
N VAL A 60 14.86 -7.45 14.55
CA VAL A 60 13.52 -6.98 14.23
C VAL A 60 13.54 -5.48 14.03
N GLU A 61 12.98 -5.01 12.93
CA GLU A 61 12.84 -3.58 12.63
C GLU A 61 11.37 -3.20 12.59
N TYR A 62 11.01 -2.18 13.38
CA TYR A 62 9.65 -1.64 13.48
C TYR A 62 9.53 -0.40 12.61
N VAL A 63 8.90 -0.52 11.44
CA VAL A 63 8.80 0.55 10.45
C VAL A 63 7.38 0.66 9.89
N SER A 64 7.10 1.67 9.06
CA SER A 64 5.79 1.78 8.41
C SER A 64 5.58 0.65 7.39
N ALA A 65 4.33 0.32 7.07
CA ALA A 65 4.01 -0.72 6.09
C ALA A 65 4.60 -0.42 4.70
N GLY A 66 4.63 0.85 4.28
CA GLY A 66 5.28 1.27 3.03
C GLY A 66 6.81 1.12 3.10
N ASP A 67 7.44 1.50 4.23
CA ASP A 67 8.89 1.32 4.40
C ASP A 67 9.28 -0.17 4.40
N ILE A 68 8.40 -1.06 4.87
CA ILE A 68 8.64 -2.51 4.79
C ILE A 68 8.72 -2.95 3.32
N ALA A 69 7.78 -2.51 2.49
CA ALA A 69 7.78 -2.83 1.06
C ALA A 69 9.05 -2.33 0.37
N ALA A 70 9.44 -1.07 0.62
CA ALA A 70 10.67 -0.48 0.08
C ALA A 70 11.92 -1.27 0.52
N ARG A 71 12.04 -1.64 1.80
CA ARG A 71 13.17 -2.42 2.32
C ARG A 71 13.26 -3.83 1.76
N LEU A 72 12.12 -4.47 1.50
CA LEU A 72 12.09 -5.76 0.82
C LEU A 72 12.53 -5.62 -0.64
N ALA A 73 12.09 -4.55 -1.33
CA ALA A 73 12.52 -4.24 -2.69
C ALA A 73 14.02 -3.99 -2.81
N GLU A 74 14.60 -3.29 -1.85
CA GLU A 74 16.04 -2.98 -1.78
C GLU A 74 16.90 -4.15 -1.29
N GLY A 75 16.28 -5.21 -0.73
CA GLY A 75 16.99 -6.32 -0.11
C GLY A 75 17.62 -5.97 1.25
N SER A 76 17.26 -4.84 1.85
CA SER A 76 17.71 -4.44 3.19
C SER A 76 16.92 -5.11 4.31
N ALA A 77 15.73 -5.67 4.03
CA ALA A 77 15.02 -6.62 4.86
C ALA A 77 14.90 -7.97 4.14
N HIS A 78 15.01 -9.07 4.91
CA HIS A 78 14.94 -10.43 4.37
C HIS A 78 13.53 -11.01 4.43
N MET A 79 12.73 -10.58 5.39
CA MET A 79 11.32 -10.92 5.56
C MET A 79 10.56 -9.71 6.11
N GLY A 80 9.27 -9.60 5.78
CA GLY A 80 8.44 -8.51 6.28
C GLY A 80 6.97 -8.88 6.38
N ILE A 81 6.23 -8.13 7.21
CA ILE A 81 4.77 -8.19 7.30
C ILE A 81 4.22 -6.86 6.79
N THR A 82 3.57 -6.89 5.64
CA THR A 82 2.97 -5.70 5.01
C THR A 82 1.78 -6.08 4.13
N GLY A 83 1.09 -5.11 3.57
CA GLY A 83 0.03 -5.34 2.59
C GLY A 83 0.59 -5.75 1.23
N GLU A 84 -0.07 -6.68 0.56
CA GLU A 84 0.28 -7.07 -0.81
C GLU A 84 0.12 -5.91 -1.79
N ASP A 85 -0.82 -5.01 -1.52
CA ASP A 85 -1.04 -3.77 -2.27
C ASP A 85 0.22 -2.88 -2.32
N LEU A 86 0.87 -2.71 -1.18
CA LEU A 86 2.11 -1.92 -1.10
C LEU A 86 3.28 -2.61 -1.79
N LEU A 87 3.39 -3.94 -1.67
CA LEU A 87 4.42 -4.69 -2.37
C LEU A 87 4.29 -4.60 -3.88
N ARG A 88 3.06 -4.71 -4.40
CA ARG A 88 2.78 -4.62 -5.84
C ARG A 88 2.90 -3.19 -6.38
N GLU A 89 2.67 -2.19 -5.54
CA GLU A 89 2.90 -0.79 -5.92
C GLU A 89 4.40 -0.47 -6.03
N GLU A 90 5.20 -0.94 -5.07
CA GLU A 90 6.61 -0.59 -4.96
C GLU A 90 7.52 -1.46 -5.84
N ILE A 91 7.10 -2.68 -6.16
CA ILE A 91 7.98 -3.68 -6.81
C ILE A 91 7.45 -4.06 -8.18
N ALA A 92 8.05 -3.50 -9.24
CA ALA A 92 7.63 -3.73 -10.62
C ALA A 92 7.64 -5.22 -11.01
N ASP A 93 8.71 -5.96 -10.66
CA ASP A 93 8.86 -7.39 -10.91
C ASP A 93 8.46 -8.24 -9.70
N PHE A 94 7.31 -7.91 -9.08
CA PHE A 94 6.84 -8.53 -7.85
C PHE A 94 6.96 -10.07 -7.85
N ASN A 95 6.48 -10.74 -8.89
CA ASN A 95 6.44 -12.20 -8.95
C ASN A 95 7.83 -12.87 -8.97
N SER A 96 8.86 -12.16 -9.40
CA SER A 96 10.24 -12.66 -9.44
C SER A 96 11.06 -12.24 -8.21
N ALA A 97 10.71 -11.10 -7.61
CA ALA A 97 11.46 -10.49 -6.51
C ALA A 97 10.97 -10.93 -5.12
N ILE A 98 9.67 -11.21 -4.98
CA ILE A 98 9.04 -11.48 -3.68
C ILE A 98 8.39 -12.87 -3.65
N HIS A 99 8.60 -13.58 -2.55
CA HIS A 99 7.87 -14.80 -2.23
C HIS A 99 6.89 -14.54 -1.07
N LEU A 100 5.59 -14.68 -1.36
CA LEU A 100 4.56 -14.63 -0.33
C LEU A 100 4.55 -15.94 0.44
N VAL A 101 4.93 -15.89 1.71
CA VAL A 101 5.06 -17.08 2.57
C VAL A 101 3.69 -17.55 3.05
N SER A 102 2.85 -16.66 3.56
CA SER A 102 1.53 -17.00 4.09
C SER A 102 0.63 -15.78 4.19
N PRO A 103 -0.66 -15.90 3.84
CA PRO A 103 -1.64 -14.89 4.20
C PRO A 103 -1.89 -14.93 5.71
N LEU A 104 -1.93 -13.76 6.34
CA LEU A 104 -2.09 -13.67 7.80
C LEU A 104 -3.54 -13.54 8.25
N GLY A 105 -4.48 -13.33 7.32
CA GLY A 105 -5.93 -13.30 7.59
C GLY A 105 -6.41 -12.03 8.30
N PHE A 106 -5.64 -10.93 8.25
CA PHE A 106 -6.05 -9.64 8.80
C PHE A 106 -5.52 -8.47 7.96
N GLY A 107 -6.14 -7.30 8.14
CA GLY A 107 -5.75 -6.09 7.42
C GLY A 107 -6.15 -6.11 5.95
N GLN A 108 -7.10 -6.96 5.56
CA GLN A 108 -7.60 -7.05 4.19
C GLN A 108 -8.21 -5.73 3.75
N ALA A 109 -7.82 -5.28 2.57
CA ALA A 109 -8.38 -4.11 1.91
C ALA A 109 -8.14 -4.21 0.41
N ASP A 110 -9.20 -4.07 -0.37
CA ASP A 110 -9.11 -4.08 -1.84
C ASP A 110 -8.63 -2.72 -2.34
N VAL A 111 -7.78 -2.69 -3.36
CA VAL A 111 -7.44 -1.47 -4.10
C VAL A 111 -8.51 -1.29 -5.18
N VAL A 112 -9.19 -0.16 -5.15
CA VAL A 112 -10.37 0.06 -5.99
C VAL A 112 -10.33 1.44 -6.66
N VAL A 113 -10.91 1.52 -7.86
CA VAL A 113 -11.32 2.78 -8.47
C VAL A 113 -12.63 3.22 -7.81
N ALA A 114 -12.74 4.47 -7.41
CA ALA A 114 -13.99 5.03 -6.92
C ALA A 114 -14.31 6.36 -7.61
N ILE A 115 -15.56 6.49 -7.99
CA ILE A 115 -16.13 7.62 -8.75
C ILE A 115 -17.27 8.25 -7.96
N PRO A 116 -17.61 9.52 -8.23
CA PRO A 116 -18.78 10.16 -7.62
C PRO A 116 -20.07 9.35 -7.84
N ASP A 117 -20.84 9.17 -6.80
CA ASP A 117 -22.11 8.43 -6.81
C ASP A 117 -23.14 9.03 -7.79
N GLY A 118 -23.05 10.36 -7.98
CA GLY A 118 -23.88 11.08 -8.95
C GLY A 118 -23.58 10.78 -10.44
N TRP A 119 -22.51 10.04 -10.75
CA TRP A 119 -22.21 9.60 -12.12
C TRP A 119 -22.98 8.31 -12.45
N VAL A 120 -24.30 8.41 -12.47
CA VAL A 120 -25.21 7.26 -12.55
C VAL A 120 -25.02 6.37 -13.77
N ASP A 121 -24.58 6.95 -14.88
CA ASP A 121 -24.35 6.24 -16.15
C ASP A 121 -22.96 5.59 -16.26
N VAL A 122 -22.06 5.83 -15.30
CA VAL A 122 -20.70 5.25 -15.30
C VAL A 122 -20.72 3.99 -14.44
N THR A 123 -20.97 2.83 -15.03
CA THR A 123 -21.12 1.56 -14.31
C THR A 123 -19.89 0.65 -14.41
N THR A 124 -19.07 0.86 -15.42
CA THR A 124 -17.87 0.07 -15.72
C THR A 124 -16.65 0.98 -15.94
N MET A 125 -15.47 0.39 -16.01
CA MET A 125 -14.25 1.10 -16.38
C MET A 125 -14.27 1.59 -17.83
N ASN A 126 -14.98 0.89 -18.72
CA ASN A 126 -15.15 1.36 -20.09
C ASN A 126 -16.00 2.65 -20.13
N ASP A 127 -17.08 2.71 -19.33
CA ASP A 127 -17.87 3.95 -19.23
C ASP A 127 -17.02 5.11 -18.67
N LEU A 128 -16.11 4.81 -17.71
CA LEU A 128 -15.16 5.80 -17.18
C LEU A 128 -14.19 6.30 -18.28
N ALA A 129 -13.70 5.39 -19.13
CA ALA A 129 -12.84 5.76 -20.25
C ALA A 129 -13.56 6.70 -21.24
N ASP A 130 -14.82 6.40 -21.58
CA ASP A 130 -15.65 7.25 -22.45
C ASP A 130 -15.87 8.64 -21.83
N VAL A 131 -16.21 8.69 -20.54
CA VAL A 131 -16.37 9.95 -19.80
C VAL A 131 -15.06 10.74 -19.73
N ALA A 132 -13.91 10.08 -19.55
CA ALA A 132 -12.61 10.74 -19.54
C ALA A 132 -12.28 11.39 -20.90
N ALA A 133 -12.57 10.69 -22.01
CA ALA A 133 -12.38 11.22 -23.35
C ALA A 133 -13.31 12.44 -23.60
N GLU A 134 -14.59 12.34 -23.24
CA GLU A 134 -15.54 13.44 -23.36
C GLU A 134 -15.14 14.65 -22.48
N PHE A 135 -14.70 14.37 -21.24
CA PHE A 135 -14.21 15.39 -20.32
C PHE A 135 -13.04 16.16 -20.93
N ARG A 136 -12.06 15.44 -21.51
CA ARG A 136 -10.93 16.06 -22.20
C ARG A 136 -11.38 16.93 -23.37
N ALA A 137 -12.31 16.44 -24.19
CA ALA A 137 -12.84 17.21 -25.32
C ALA A 137 -13.54 18.50 -24.88
N ARG A 138 -14.28 18.47 -23.77
CA ARG A 138 -15.02 19.63 -23.23
C ARG A 138 -14.14 20.63 -22.49
N HIS A 139 -13.19 20.14 -21.68
CA HIS A 139 -12.43 20.96 -20.74
C HIS A 139 -11.00 21.25 -21.16
N GLY A 140 -10.50 20.63 -22.25
CA GLY A 140 -9.14 20.81 -22.73
C GLY A 140 -8.05 20.23 -21.80
N ARG A 141 -8.45 19.43 -20.81
CA ARG A 141 -7.53 18.73 -19.88
C ARG A 141 -8.02 17.32 -19.60
N ARG A 142 -7.12 16.44 -19.17
CA ARG A 142 -7.46 15.09 -18.77
C ARG A 142 -8.29 15.07 -17.48
N LEU A 143 -9.05 13.99 -17.28
CA LEU A 143 -9.76 13.70 -16.05
C LEU A 143 -8.74 13.29 -14.98
N ARG A 144 -8.75 13.97 -13.82
CA ARG A 144 -7.78 13.69 -12.74
C ARG A 144 -8.28 12.57 -11.85
N VAL A 145 -7.36 11.68 -11.49
CA VAL A 145 -7.60 10.57 -10.56
C VAL A 145 -6.59 10.67 -9.43
N ALA A 146 -7.04 10.95 -8.21
CA ALA A 146 -6.16 11.06 -7.06
C ALA A 146 -5.84 9.68 -6.50
N THR A 147 -4.57 9.39 -6.30
CA THR A 147 -4.11 8.09 -5.77
C THR A 147 -2.72 8.16 -5.16
N LYS A 148 -2.41 7.21 -4.31
CA LYS A 148 -1.05 6.85 -3.88
C LYS A 148 -0.53 5.59 -4.58
N TYR A 149 -1.39 4.89 -5.32
CA TYR A 149 -1.11 3.64 -6.04
C TYR A 149 -0.90 3.92 -7.53
N THR A 150 0.20 4.62 -7.88
CA THR A 150 0.43 5.11 -9.24
C THR A 150 0.73 3.99 -10.22
N HIS A 151 1.54 3.00 -9.83
CA HIS A 151 1.89 1.86 -10.69
C HIS A 151 0.68 0.96 -10.94
N LEU A 152 0.02 0.51 -9.88
CA LEU A 152 -1.17 -0.32 -9.99
C LEU A 152 -2.27 0.34 -10.81
N THR A 153 -2.47 1.66 -10.61
CA THR A 153 -3.48 2.42 -11.34
C THR A 153 -3.12 2.55 -12.81
N THR A 154 -1.87 2.88 -13.13
CA THR A 154 -1.40 3.02 -14.52
C THR A 154 -1.61 1.73 -15.29
N ASP A 155 -1.19 0.59 -14.74
CA ASP A 155 -1.33 -0.72 -15.38
C ASP A 155 -2.81 -1.12 -15.55
N PHE A 156 -3.64 -0.81 -14.55
CA PHE A 156 -5.06 -1.11 -14.61
C PHE A 156 -5.78 -0.26 -15.65
N PHE A 157 -5.53 1.05 -15.68
CA PHE A 157 -6.15 1.99 -16.62
C PHE A 157 -5.74 1.70 -18.06
N ALA A 158 -4.46 1.38 -18.29
CA ALA A 158 -3.99 0.98 -19.63
C ALA A 158 -4.74 -0.26 -20.17
N ARG A 159 -5.02 -1.24 -19.31
CA ARG A 159 -5.80 -2.44 -19.68
C ARG A 159 -7.26 -2.15 -20.02
N HIS A 160 -7.83 -1.06 -19.51
CA HIS A 160 -9.22 -0.64 -19.71
C HIS A 160 -9.36 0.53 -20.68
N GLY A 161 -8.27 0.95 -21.36
CA GLY A 161 -8.30 2.04 -22.32
C GLY A 161 -8.62 3.42 -21.72
N ALA A 162 -8.41 3.61 -20.42
CA ALA A 162 -8.66 4.88 -19.72
C ALA A 162 -7.46 5.85 -19.83
N ASP A 163 -6.93 6.03 -21.06
CA ASP A 163 -5.71 6.82 -21.34
C ASP A 163 -5.90 8.34 -21.14
N ASP A 164 -7.14 8.82 -21.14
CA ASP A 164 -7.47 10.23 -20.94
C ASP A 164 -7.63 10.62 -19.45
N CYS A 165 -7.20 9.73 -18.56
CA CYS A 165 -7.03 10.03 -17.15
C CYS A 165 -5.61 10.51 -16.84
N GLU A 166 -5.49 11.43 -15.89
CA GLU A 166 -4.24 11.95 -15.33
C GLU A 166 -4.17 11.60 -13.84
N LEU A 167 -3.11 10.88 -13.45
CA LEU A 167 -2.92 10.53 -12.04
C LEU A 167 -2.34 11.71 -11.26
N VAL A 168 -2.99 12.06 -10.16
CA VAL A 168 -2.55 13.10 -9.20
C VAL A 168 -2.20 12.42 -7.89
N GLN A 169 -0.98 12.65 -7.43
CA GLN A 169 -0.52 12.02 -6.20
C GLN A 169 -1.29 12.54 -4.98
N SER A 170 -1.82 11.62 -4.18
CA SER A 170 -2.49 11.91 -2.92
C SER A 170 -1.58 11.56 -1.74
N PHE A 171 -1.49 12.49 -0.77
CA PHE A 171 -0.68 12.32 0.44
C PHE A 171 -1.53 12.02 1.69
N GLY A 172 -2.81 11.76 1.53
CA GLY A 172 -3.76 11.42 2.60
C GLY A 172 -5.16 11.93 2.28
N ALA A 173 -6.18 11.39 2.95
CA ALA A 173 -7.59 11.73 2.74
C ALA A 173 -8.00 11.73 1.25
N THR A 174 -7.57 10.71 0.52
CA THR A 174 -7.79 10.58 -0.93
C THR A 174 -9.27 10.64 -1.28
N GLU A 175 -10.13 10.07 -0.43
CA GLU A 175 -11.59 10.06 -0.56
C GLU A 175 -12.22 11.47 -0.61
N GLY A 176 -11.54 12.47 -0.06
CA GLY A 176 -11.97 13.87 -0.10
C GLY A 176 -11.60 14.62 -1.38
N ALA A 177 -10.80 14.04 -2.28
CA ALA A 177 -10.32 14.72 -3.48
C ALA A 177 -11.45 15.15 -4.43
N PRO A 178 -12.50 14.34 -4.70
CA PRO A 178 -13.60 14.78 -5.55
C PRO A 178 -14.42 15.92 -4.96
N SER A 179 -14.74 15.88 -3.68
CA SER A 179 -15.53 16.92 -3.02
C SER A 179 -14.78 18.26 -2.92
N SER A 180 -13.45 18.23 -2.83
CA SER A 180 -12.61 19.42 -2.83
C SER A 180 -12.28 19.96 -4.22
N GLY A 181 -12.62 19.22 -5.29
CA GLY A 181 -12.26 19.56 -6.66
C GLY A 181 -10.79 19.34 -7.00
N ALA A 182 -10.04 18.59 -6.16
CA ALA A 182 -8.64 18.23 -6.42
C ALA A 182 -8.51 17.19 -7.53
N ALA A 183 -9.47 16.26 -7.63
CA ALA A 183 -9.58 15.27 -8.69
C ALA A 183 -11.04 14.94 -8.97
N GLU A 184 -11.35 14.32 -10.08
CA GLU A 184 -12.69 13.91 -10.47
C GLU A 184 -13.04 12.48 -9.98
N ALA A 185 -12.03 11.63 -9.84
CA ALA A 185 -12.15 10.25 -9.34
C ALA A 185 -10.94 9.92 -8.44
N ILE A 186 -10.96 8.75 -7.82
CA ILE A 186 -9.86 8.29 -6.97
C ILE A 186 -9.52 6.82 -7.20
N VAL A 187 -8.31 6.43 -6.79
CA VAL A 187 -7.95 5.04 -6.49
C VAL A 187 -7.42 4.99 -5.06
N ASP A 188 -8.03 4.17 -4.24
CA ASP A 188 -7.62 3.98 -2.84
C ASP A 188 -7.99 2.58 -2.35
N ILE A 189 -7.59 2.26 -1.11
CA ILE A 189 -7.97 1.00 -0.47
C ILE A 189 -9.31 1.12 0.25
N THR A 190 -10.05 0.03 0.26
CA THR A 190 -11.25 -0.08 1.08
C THR A 190 -11.43 -1.49 1.62
N SER A 191 -11.87 -1.61 2.87
CA SER A 191 -12.23 -2.89 3.48
C SER A 191 -13.72 -3.17 3.39
N THR A 192 -14.55 -2.15 3.61
CA THR A 192 -16.01 -2.30 3.69
C THR A 192 -16.78 -1.36 2.76
N GLY A 193 -16.10 -0.43 2.11
CA GLY A 193 -16.74 0.62 1.31
C GLY A 193 -17.28 1.81 2.12
N ALA A 194 -17.38 1.71 3.45
CA ALA A 194 -18.06 2.71 4.28
C ALA A 194 -17.46 4.12 4.15
N THR A 195 -16.13 4.25 4.04
CA THR A 195 -15.49 5.56 3.84
C THR A 195 -15.81 6.15 2.47
N LEU A 196 -15.89 5.31 1.43
CA LEU A 196 -16.29 5.73 0.09
C LEU A 196 -17.74 6.24 0.09
N GLU A 197 -18.67 5.48 0.65
CA GLU A 197 -20.08 5.85 0.78
C GLU A 197 -20.24 7.17 1.55
N ALA A 198 -19.51 7.34 2.66
CA ALA A 198 -19.55 8.57 3.46
C ALA A 198 -19.06 9.82 2.68
N ASN A 199 -18.28 9.62 1.61
CA ASN A 199 -17.80 10.67 0.72
C ASN A 199 -18.56 10.72 -0.63
N ASN A 200 -19.73 10.07 -0.73
CA ASN A 200 -20.55 9.97 -1.93
C ASN A 200 -19.79 9.39 -3.13
N LEU A 201 -19.02 8.33 -2.87
CA LEU A 201 -18.25 7.60 -3.87
C LEU A 201 -18.74 6.16 -3.96
N ARG A 202 -18.67 5.60 -5.16
CA ARG A 202 -18.95 4.19 -5.42
C ARG A 202 -17.91 3.56 -6.34
N ILE A 203 -17.83 2.25 -6.31
CA ILE A 203 -16.90 1.45 -7.12
C ILE A 203 -17.63 1.02 -8.40
N PRO A 204 -17.08 1.23 -9.60
CA PRO A 204 -17.59 0.59 -10.83
C PRO A 204 -17.58 -0.93 -10.71
N ASN A 205 -18.46 -1.64 -11.44
CA ASN A 205 -18.62 -3.09 -11.33
C ASN A 205 -17.31 -3.88 -11.54
N ASP A 206 -16.41 -3.38 -12.35
CA ASP A 206 -15.10 -3.93 -12.68
C ASP A 206 -13.95 -3.05 -12.17
N GLY A 207 -14.22 -2.14 -11.22
CA GLY A 207 -13.26 -1.18 -10.68
C GLY A 207 -12.34 -1.71 -9.59
N ILE A 208 -12.27 -3.02 -9.35
CA ILE A 208 -11.33 -3.62 -8.37
C ILE A 208 -10.00 -3.89 -9.05
N ILE A 209 -8.97 -3.18 -8.62
CA ILE A 209 -7.60 -3.30 -9.16
C ILE A 209 -6.88 -4.51 -8.57
N LEU A 210 -6.95 -4.61 -7.24
CA LEU A 210 -6.35 -5.71 -6.49
C LEU A 210 -7.30 -6.11 -5.37
N LYS A 211 -7.59 -7.40 -5.29
CA LYS A 211 -8.41 -7.98 -4.22
C LYS A 211 -7.49 -8.62 -3.20
N SER A 212 -7.65 -8.22 -1.93
CA SER A 212 -6.87 -8.73 -0.81
C SER A 212 -7.58 -9.86 -0.06
#